data_aa45ecf422d651627524c5fdc56ced1e
#
_entry.id   aa45ecf422d651627524c5fdc56ced1e
#
_cell.length_a   1.000
_cell.length_b   1.000
_cell.length_c   1.000
_cell.angle_alpha   90.00
_cell.angle_beta   90.00
_cell.angle_gamma   90.00
#
_symmetry.space_group_name_H-M   'P 1'
#
loop_
_entity.id
_entity.type
_entity.pdbx_description
1 polymer ?
#
loop_
_entity_poly.entity_id
_entity_poly.type
_entity_poly.pdbx_seq_one_letter_code
_entity_poly.pdbx_strand_id
1 'polypeptide(L)'
;GLGNVHAMAHQLGGLYDLPHGVCNAMLLPIVEEENANQAPAKFRVMAETIGMDVEGKTDEEGMDFVIGKIKELSERVGIPKTLSELGVENPDFETLAENSMKDACAGANPVFFDKELLIKLFKKIA
;
A
#
# COMPACT_ATOMS: atom_id res chain seq x y z
N GLY A 1 3.16 -8.38 -0.06
CA GLY A 1 2.34 -7.72 0.03
C GLY A 1 1.34 -7.18 1.01
N LEU A 2 0.34 -7.96 1.38
CA LEU A 2 -0.73 -7.45 2.23
C LEU A 2 -0.30 -7.18 3.68
N GLY A 3 0.79 -7.80 4.14
CA GLY A 3 1.28 -7.63 5.50
C GLY A 3 1.61 -6.18 5.85
N ASN A 4 2.26 -5.44 4.94
CA ASN A 4 2.57 -4.03 5.16
C ASN A 4 1.30 -3.16 5.12
N VAL A 5 0.34 -3.47 4.24
CA VAL A 5 -0.94 -2.77 4.21
C VAL A 5 -1.65 -2.91 5.55
N HIS A 6 -1.78 -4.13 6.07
CA HIS A 6 -2.42 -4.38 7.36
C HIS A 6 -1.69 -3.73 8.52
N ALA A 7 -0.36 -3.83 8.56
CA ALA A 7 0.44 -3.21 9.62
C ALA A 7 0.24 -1.69 9.68
N MET A 8 0.23 -1.03 8.53
CA MET A 8 0.01 0.41 8.44
C MET A 8 -1.44 0.79 8.76
N ALA A 9 -2.41 0.02 8.25
CA ALA A 9 -3.82 0.28 8.49
C ALA A 9 -4.20 0.12 9.97
N HIS A 10 -3.63 -0.86 10.67
CA HIS A 10 -3.82 -1.05 12.10
C HIS A 10 -3.45 0.20 12.91
N GLN A 11 -2.39 0.89 12.52
CA GLN A 11 -1.95 2.09 13.23
C GLN A 11 -2.92 3.25 13.03
N LEU A 12 -3.45 3.41 11.83
CA LEU A 12 -4.45 4.43 11.57
C LEU A 12 -5.75 4.16 12.33
N GLY A 13 -6.19 2.91 12.37
CA GLY A 13 -7.37 2.51 13.13
C GLY A 13 -7.19 2.68 14.63
N GLY A 14 -6.02 2.30 15.15
CA GLY A 14 -5.73 2.39 16.58
C GLY A 14 -5.52 3.80 17.10
N LEU A 15 -4.84 4.64 16.32
CA LEU A 15 -4.48 5.99 16.76
C LEU A 15 -5.59 7.01 16.48
N TYR A 16 -6.31 6.86 15.37
CA TYR A 16 -7.30 7.83 14.91
C TYR A 16 -8.72 7.28 14.82
N ASP A 17 -8.92 6.05 15.23
CA ASP A 17 -10.23 5.38 15.23
C ASP A 17 -10.93 5.38 13.84
N LEU A 18 -10.15 5.14 12.80
CA LEU A 18 -10.67 5.09 11.43
C LEU A 18 -11.15 3.69 11.05
N PRO A 19 -12.14 3.57 10.15
CA PRO A 19 -12.59 2.27 9.67
C PRO A 19 -11.46 1.48 9.01
N HIS A 20 -11.28 0.23 9.42
CA HIS A 20 -10.18 -0.62 8.96
C HIS A 20 -10.20 -0.85 7.44
N GLY A 21 -11.38 -1.13 6.88
CA GLY A 21 -11.51 -1.35 5.44
C GLY A 21 -11.16 -0.14 4.61
N VAL A 22 -11.49 1.06 5.08
CA VAL A 22 -11.13 2.31 4.40
C VAL A 22 -9.62 2.53 4.44
N CYS A 23 -8.99 2.30 5.59
CA CYS A 23 -7.54 2.43 5.74
C CYS A 23 -6.80 1.45 4.82
N ASN A 24 -7.23 0.19 4.77
CA ASN A 24 -6.66 -0.80 3.87
C ASN A 24 -6.77 -0.35 2.40
N ALA A 25 -7.93 0.13 2.00
CA ALA A 25 -8.17 0.54 0.62
C ALA A 25 -7.35 1.77 0.22
N MET A 26 -7.14 2.72 1.13
CA MET A 26 -6.30 3.90 0.89
C MET A 26 -4.83 3.53 0.73
N LEU A 27 -4.35 2.61 1.56
CA LEU A 27 -2.94 2.22 1.59
C LEU A 27 -2.56 1.23 0.49
N LEU A 28 -3.50 0.42 0.04
CA LEU A 28 -3.21 -0.65 -0.92
C LEU A 28 -2.46 -0.18 -2.17
N PRO A 29 -2.90 0.85 -2.90
CA PRO A 29 -2.19 1.24 -4.12
C PRO A 29 -0.78 1.75 -3.87
N ILE A 30 -0.54 2.54 -2.81
CA ILE A 30 0.79 3.09 -2.54
C ILE A 30 1.77 2.05 -1.99
N VAL A 31 1.28 1.13 -1.15
CA VAL A 31 2.10 0.06 -0.59
C VAL A 31 2.45 -0.97 -1.68
N GLU A 32 1.49 -1.35 -2.49
CA GLU A 32 1.73 -2.29 -3.58
C GLU A 32 2.65 -1.70 -4.66
N GLU A 33 2.56 -0.40 -4.93
CA GLU A 33 3.49 0.26 -5.83
C GLU A 33 4.94 0.16 -5.31
N GLU A 34 5.15 0.34 -4.01
CA GLU A 34 6.47 0.19 -3.41
C GLU A 34 6.94 -1.27 -3.42
N ASN A 35 6.05 -2.21 -3.12
CA ASN A 35 6.36 -3.65 -3.25
C ASN A 35 6.75 -3.99 -4.69
N ALA A 36 6.06 -3.44 -5.67
CA ALA A 36 6.34 -3.65 -7.08
C ALA A 36 7.71 -3.13 -7.48
N ASN A 37 8.10 -1.96 -6.96
CA ASN A 37 9.43 -1.39 -7.21
C ASN A 37 10.55 -2.27 -6.67
N GLN A 38 10.30 -2.98 -5.57
CA GLN A 38 11.30 -3.86 -4.95
C GLN A 38 11.27 -5.29 -5.49
N ALA A 39 10.15 -5.73 -6.07
CA ALA A 39 9.98 -7.09 -6.58
C ALA A 39 9.18 -7.11 -7.89
N PRO A 40 9.66 -6.44 -8.96
CA PRO A 40 8.87 -6.27 -10.20
C PRO A 40 8.52 -7.59 -10.90
N ALA A 41 9.37 -8.60 -10.82
CA ALA A 41 9.11 -9.90 -11.46
C ALA A 41 7.84 -10.57 -10.93
N LYS A 42 7.55 -10.44 -9.65
CA LYS A 42 6.32 -10.98 -9.05
C LYS A 42 5.08 -10.30 -9.61
N PHE A 43 5.15 -9.01 -9.84
CA PHE A 43 4.03 -8.24 -10.39
C PHE A 43 3.80 -8.55 -11.87
N ARG A 44 4.85 -8.92 -12.61
CA ARG A 44 4.69 -9.41 -13.98
C ARG A 44 3.86 -10.69 -14.01
N VAL A 45 4.14 -11.62 -13.09
CA VAL A 45 3.36 -12.86 -12.96
C VAL A 45 1.91 -12.56 -12.57
N MET A 46 1.69 -11.61 -11.67
CA MET A 46 0.35 -11.17 -11.29
C MET A 46 -0.40 -10.58 -12.48
N ALA A 47 0.28 -9.79 -13.31
CA ALA A 47 -0.31 -9.20 -14.51
C ALA A 47 -0.79 -10.29 -15.49
N GLU A 48 0.01 -11.32 -15.69
CA GLU A 48 -0.38 -12.47 -16.51
C GLU A 48 -1.63 -13.16 -15.95
N THR A 49 -1.67 -13.36 -14.64
CA THR A 49 -2.80 -14.02 -13.96
C THR A 49 -4.10 -13.24 -14.16
N ILE A 50 -4.06 -11.91 -14.17
CA ILE A 50 -5.26 -11.08 -14.33
C ILE A 50 -5.57 -10.70 -15.77
N GLY A 51 -4.90 -11.32 -16.74
CA GLY A 51 -5.29 -11.29 -18.14
C GLY A 51 -4.40 -10.50 -19.10
N MET A 52 -3.25 -9.99 -18.64
CA MET A 52 -2.28 -9.33 -19.51
C MET A 52 -1.47 -10.36 -20.30
N ASP A 53 -1.28 -10.13 -21.60
CA ASP A 53 -0.30 -10.89 -22.35
C ASP A 53 1.10 -10.34 -22.04
N VAL A 54 1.86 -11.10 -21.27
CA VAL A 54 3.19 -10.67 -20.80
C VAL A 54 4.32 -11.09 -21.73
N GLU A 55 4.02 -11.81 -22.80
CA GLU A 55 5.03 -12.21 -23.77
C GLU A 55 5.62 -10.98 -24.46
N GLY A 56 6.95 -10.85 -24.41
CA GLY A 56 7.64 -9.69 -24.94
C GLY A 56 7.53 -8.43 -24.06
N LYS A 57 6.89 -8.51 -22.89
CA LYS A 57 6.77 -7.38 -21.96
C LYS A 57 7.84 -7.46 -20.88
N THR A 58 8.24 -6.28 -20.38
CA THR A 58 9.18 -6.20 -19.26
C THR A 58 8.46 -6.41 -17.94
N ASP A 59 9.23 -6.66 -16.87
CA ASP A 59 8.68 -6.72 -15.50
C ASP A 59 8.02 -5.38 -15.12
N GLU A 60 8.60 -4.25 -15.54
CA GLU A 60 8.03 -2.92 -15.31
C GLU A 60 6.68 -2.73 -15.98
N GLU A 61 6.52 -3.23 -17.20
CA GLU A 61 5.23 -3.16 -17.91
C GLU A 61 4.15 -3.98 -17.19
N GLY A 62 4.52 -5.16 -16.67
CA GLY A 62 3.62 -5.98 -15.86
C GLY A 62 3.24 -5.30 -14.56
N MET A 63 4.23 -4.72 -13.89
CA MET A 63 4.04 -3.94 -12.66
C MET A 63 3.08 -2.77 -12.89
N ASP A 64 3.31 -1.97 -13.93
CA ASP A 64 2.47 -0.82 -14.25
C ASP A 64 1.02 -1.22 -14.53
N PHE A 65 0.83 -2.35 -15.20
CA PHE A 65 -0.50 -2.89 -15.47
C PHE A 65 -1.25 -3.22 -14.18
N VAL A 66 -0.60 -3.94 -13.26
CA VAL A 66 -1.22 -4.33 -11.97
C VAL A 66 -1.54 -3.09 -11.13
N ILE A 67 -0.59 -2.18 -10.98
CA ILE A 67 -0.78 -0.96 -10.19
C ILE A 67 -1.89 -0.09 -10.79
N GLY A 68 -1.93 0.03 -12.12
CA GLY A 68 -3.00 0.77 -12.81
C GLY A 68 -4.38 0.18 -12.53
N LYS A 69 -4.51 -1.14 -12.48
CA LYS A 69 -5.77 -1.81 -12.16
C LYS A 69 -6.19 -1.56 -10.71
N ILE A 70 -5.26 -1.56 -9.77
CA ILE A 70 -5.55 -1.27 -8.37
C ILE A 70 -6.06 0.16 -8.21
N LYS A 71 -5.40 1.13 -8.83
CA LYS A 71 -5.79 2.54 -8.79
C LYS A 71 -7.16 2.76 -9.43
N GLU A 72 -7.42 2.14 -10.57
CA GLU A 72 -8.71 2.22 -11.25
C GLU A 72 -9.85 1.70 -10.36
N LEU A 73 -9.62 0.55 -9.71
CA LEU A 73 -10.62 -0.03 -8.81
C LEU A 73 -10.91 0.89 -7.63
N SER A 74 -9.88 1.48 -7.02
CA SER A 74 -10.03 2.41 -5.91
C SER A 74 -10.86 3.64 -6.29
N GLU A 75 -10.65 4.18 -7.49
CA GLU A 75 -11.44 5.30 -7.99
C GLU A 75 -12.91 4.92 -8.21
N ARG A 76 -13.17 3.74 -8.76
CA ARG A 76 -14.53 3.27 -9.02
C ARG A 76 -15.36 3.12 -7.75
N VAL A 77 -14.77 2.66 -6.66
CA VAL A 77 -15.49 2.46 -5.40
C VAL A 77 -15.51 3.71 -4.51
N GLY A 78 -14.88 4.79 -4.94
CA GLY A 78 -14.93 6.07 -4.23
C GLY A 78 -14.13 6.10 -2.93
N ILE A 79 -13.00 5.40 -2.89
CA ILE A 79 -12.14 5.39 -1.70
C ILE A 79 -11.52 6.77 -1.49
N PRO A 80 -11.56 7.34 -0.26
CA PRO A 80 -10.85 8.57 0.06
C PRO A 80 -9.36 8.46 -0.26
N LYS A 81 -8.76 9.54 -0.76
CA LYS A 81 -7.35 9.53 -1.15
C LYS A 81 -6.42 9.98 -0.04
N THR A 82 -6.93 10.77 0.92
CA THR A 82 -6.11 11.35 1.98
C THR A 82 -6.75 11.22 3.35
N LEU A 83 -5.90 11.22 4.37
CA LEU A 83 -6.33 11.24 5.78
C LEU A 83 -7.06 12.54 6.13
N SER A 84 -6.70 13.64 5.46
CA SER A 84 -7.39 14.91 5.61
C SER A 84 -8.88 14.81 5.28
N GLU A 85 -9.24 14.04 4.25
CA GLU A 85 -10.64 13.78 3.90
C GLU A 85 -11.40 13.04 5.01
N LEU A 86 -10.68 12.30 5.85
CA LEU A 86 -11.23 11.57 7.00
C LEU A 86 -11.16 12.37 8.30
N GLY A 87 -10.72 13.63 8.25
CA GLY A 87 -10.65 14.50 9.43
C GLY A 87 -9.33 14.44 10.20
N VAL A 88 -8.33 13.75 9.69
CA VAL A 88 -7.01 13.68 10.31
C VAL A 88 -6.09 14.71 9.67
N GLU A 89 -5.84 15.82 10.37
CA GLU A 89 -5.08 16.95 9.80
C GLU A 89 -3.59 16.94 10.10
N ASN A 90 -3.19 16.42 11.24
CA ASN A 90 -1.78 16.38 11.64
C ASN A 90 -1.38 14.98 12.11
N PRO A 91 -1.23 14.01 11.19
CA PRO A 91 -0.87 12.65 11.58
C PRO A 91 0.51 12.59 12.25
N ASP A 92 0.62 11.77 13.29
CA ASP A 92 1.90 11.48 13.91
C ASP A 92 2.65 10.40 13.12
N PHE A 93 3.33 10.83 12.07
CA PHE A 93 4.01 9.92 11.15
C PHE A 93 5.06 9.04 11.83
N GLU A 94 5.77 9.57 12.82
CA GLU A 94 6.78 8.81 13.55
C GLU A 94 6.19 7.64 14.31
N THR A 95 5.16 7.90 15.09
CA THR A 95 4.46 6.86 15.86
C THR A 95 3.82 5.84 14.92
N LEU A 96 3.19 6.29 13.85
CA LEU A 96 2.59 5.41 12.84
C LEU A 96 3.65 4.47 12.24
N ALA A 97 4.79 5.02 11.85
CA ALA A 97 5.86 4.23 11.23
C ALA A 97 6.49 3.25 12.22
N GLU A 98 6.78 3.68 13.44
CA GLU A 98 7.38 2.80 14.47
C GLU A 98 6.48 1.62 14.80
N ASN A 99 5.20 1.87 14.99
CA ASN A 99 4.25 0.81 15.32
C ASN A 99 3.99 -0.10 14.11
N SER A 100 4.00 0.44 12.89
CA SER A 100 3.89 -0.36 11.68
C SER A 100 5.06 -1.34 11.54
N MET A 101 6.28 -0.91 11.88
CA MET A 101 7.44 -1.79 11.86
C MET A 101 7.29 -2.95 12.84
N LYS A 102 6.76 -2.70 14.02
CA LYS A 102 6.53 -3.75 15.03
C LYS A 102 5.52 -4.78 14.52
N ASP A 103 4.43 -4.33 13.92
CA ASP A 103 3.41 -5.22 13.35
C ASP A 103 3.94 -5.99 12.15
N ALA A 104 4.71 -5.34 11.27
CA ALA A 104 5.30 -5.98 10.10
C ALA A 104 6.31 -7.05 10.47
N CYS A 105 7.07 -6.86 11.55
CA CYS A 105 8.03 -7.86 12.04
C CYS A 105 7.33 -9.12 12.57
N ALA A 106 6.09 -8.99 13.02
CA ALA A 106 5.29 -10.12 13.50
C ALA A 106 4.62 -10.88 12.35
N GLY A 107 4.57 -10.31 11.16
CA GLY A 107 3.92 -10.91 9.99
C GLY A 107 4.91 -11.45 8.97
N ALA A 108 4.41 -12.24 8.03
CA ALA A 108 5.20 -12.78 6.92
C ALA A 108 5.18 -11.80 5.74
N ASN A 109 6.06 -10.80 5.77
CA ASN A 109 6.20 -9.86 4.66
C ASN A 109 7.36 -10.28 3.76
N PRO A 110 7.16 -10.36 2.42
CA PRO A 110 8.25 -10.63 1.50
C PRO A 110 9.23 -9.47 1.36
N VAL A 111 8.79 -8.26 1.72
CA VAL A 111 9.58 -7.03 1.63
C VAL A 111 9.51 -6.30 2.96
N PHE A 112 10.65 -5.93 3.50
CA PHE A 112 10.75 -5.14 4.73
C PHE A 112 10.77 -3.65 4.40
N PHE A 113 9.88 -2.88 5.04
CA PHE A 113 9.86 -1.42 4.93
C PHE A 113 10.48 -0.81 6.18
N ASP A 114 11.50 0.03 6.02
CA ASP A 114 12.10 0.73 7.14
C ASP A 114 11.24 1.93 7.57
N LYS A 115 11.62 2.53 8.70
CA LYS A 115 10.88 3.66 9.28
C LYS A 115 10.77 4.85 8.33
N GLU A 116 11.85 5.20 7.65
CA GLU A 116 11.87 6.34 6.73
C GLU A 116 10.93 6.13 5.54
N LEU A 117 10.92 4.92 5.00
CA LEU A 117 10.03 4.56 3.91
C LEU A 117 8.57 4.58 4.37
N LEU A 118 8.28 4.04 5.54
CA LEU A 118 6.92 4.06 6.10
C LEU A 118 6.42 5.48 6.30
N ILE A 119 7.25 6.37 6.83
CA ILE A 119 6.91 7.79 6.97
C ILE A 119 6.58 8.40 5.61
N LYS A 120 7.39 8.12 4.61
CA LYS A 120 7.18 8.60 3.24
C LYS A 120 5.83 8.12 2.68
N LEU A 121 5.51 6.85 2.88
CA LEU A 121 4.25 6.27 2.40
C LEU A 121 3.04 6.86 3.12
N PHE A 122 3.10 7.02 4.44
CA PHE A 122 2.04 7.68 5.19
C PHE A 122 1.83 9.14 4.74
N LYS A 123 2.90 9.84 4.42
CA LYS A 123 2.81 11.23 3.91
C LYS A 123 2.09 11.31 2.56
N LYS A 124 2.16 10.27 1.75
CA LYS A 124 1.45 10.23 0.46
C LYS A 124 -0.06 10.25 0.61
N ILE A 125 -0.58 9.81 1.75
CA ILE A 125 -2.02 9.81 2.02
C ILE A 125 -2.43 10.89 3.03
N ALA A 126 -1.51 11.70 3.46
CA ALA A 126 -1.84 12.82 4.34
C ALA A 126 -2.58 13.92 3.59
#